data_a2d5687101c5aea555ada0b022cdd6c1
#
_entry.id   a2d5687101c5aea555ada0b022cdd6c1
#
_cell.length_a   1.000
_cell.length_b   1.000
_cell.length_c   1.000
_cell.angle_alpha   90.00
_cell.angle_beta   90.00
_cell.angle_gamma   90.00
#
_symmetry.space_group_name_H-M   'P 1'
#
loop_
_entity.id
_entity.type
_entity.pdbx_description
1 polymer ?
#
loop_
_entity_poly.entity_id
_entity_poly.type
_entity_poly.pdbx_seq_one_letter_code
_entity_poly.pdbx_strand_id
1 'polypeptide(L)'
;LQSMGVTKPEILLTADPALTLPAASEDEIDSVLLRAGIPTHGKYLCFALRNWKGFEDKAPLFAQAAKYAYETYGLTPVFAAVEKHLDPVAGRLAAAGLDIPHYFLDDAGSAGTIIGALSRMQAVVSMRLHALIFAAGQGIPLAGVVYDPKVSAFLRYIGQEQFVDLA
;
A
#
# COMPACT_ATOMS: atom_id res chain seq x y z
N LEU A 1 -8.51 -18.01 20.49
CA LEU A 1 -8.64 -19.48 20.67
C LEU A 1 -8.44 -19.87 22.13
N GLN A 2 -7.37 -19.43 22.81
CA GLN A 2 -7.15 -19.74 24.23
C GLN A 2 -8.29 -19.21 25.11
N SER A 3 -8.78 -17.99 24.85
CA SER A 3 -9.93 -17.41 25.55
C SER A 3 -11.24 -18.16 25.30
N MET A 4 -11.30 -19.01 24.29
CA MET A 4 -12.43 -19.90 23.95
C MET A 4 -12.25 -21.30 24.49
N GLY A 5 -11.24 -21.53 25.35
CA GLY A 5 -10.95 -22.82 25.95
C GLY A 5 -10.16 -23.80 25.07
N VAL A 6 -9.66 -23.38 23.93
CA VAL A 6 -8.82 -24.22 23.08
C VAL A 6 -7.39 -24.25 23.66
N THR A 7 -7.02 -25.38 24.25
CA THR A 7 -5.70 -25.55 24.89
C THR A 7 -4.79 -26.54 24.17
N LYS A 8 -5.31 -27.24 23.17
CA LYS A 8 -4.57 -28.21 22.35
C LYS A 8 -5.02 -28.09 20.89
N PRO A 9 -4.13 -28.22 19.90
CA PRO A 9 -2.66 -28.28 20.06
C PRO A 9 -2.07 -27.00 20.64
N GLU A 10 -0.75 -26.96 20.85
CA GLU A 10 -0.03 -25.72 21.24
C GLU A 10 -0.31 -24.60 20.24
N ILE A 11 -0.64 -23.43 20.78
CA ILE A 11 -0.98 -22.24 19.95
C ILE A 11 0.16 -21.24 20.08
N LEU A 12 0.88 -21.04 18.98
CA LEU A 12 1.95 -20.06 18.87
C LEU A 12 1.46 -18.84 18.08
N LEU A 13 1.67 -17.66 18.63
CA LEU A 13 1.47 -16.40 17.89
C LEU A 13 2.76 -16.09 17.13
N THR A 14 2.66 -16.00 15.81
CA THR A 14 3.78 -15.67 14.94
C THR A 14 3.46 -14.45 14.09
N ALA A 15 4.49 -13.88 13.45
CA ALA A 15 4.31 -12.83 12.45
C ALA A 15 3.65 -13.39 11.18
N ASP A 16 3.04 -12.50 10.39
CA ASP A 16 2.56 -12.87 9.06
C ASP A 16 3.76 -13.26 8.17
N PRO A 17 3.77 -14.47 7.56
CA PRO A 17 4.90 -14.90 6.73
C PRO A 17 5.13 -14.00 5.49
N ALA A 18 4.15 -13.20 5.10
CA ALA A 18 4.31 -12.25 4.01
C ALA A 18 5.35 -11.15 4.29
N LEU A 19 5.73 -10.92 5.57
CA LEU A 19 6.82 -10.01 5.94
C LEU A 19 8.19 -10.44 5.39
N THR A 20 8.38 -11.72 5.12
CA THR A 20 9.65 -12.30 4.67
C THR A 20 9.65 -12.71 3.19
N LEU A 21 8.58 -12.42 2.46
CA LEU A 21 8.53 -12.71 1.03
C LEU A 21 9.57 -11.87 0.29
N PRO A 22 10.36 -12.50 -0.60
CA PRO A 22 11.36 -11.77 -1.37
C PRO A 22 10.72 -10.90 -2.45
N ALA A 23 11.38 -9.80 -2.77
CA ALA A 23 11.10 -9.06 -4.00
C ALA A 23 11.50 -9.90 -5.22
N ALA A 24 10.89 -9.62 -6.37
CA ALA A 24 11.32 -10.14 -7.66
C ALA A 24 12.70 -9.58 -8.05
N SER A 25 13.28 -10.07 -9.14
CA SER A 25 14.54 -9.53 -9.68
C SER A 25 14.37 -8.08 -10.15
N GLU A 26 15.49 -7.33 -10.17
CA GLU A 26 15.51 -5.94 -10.62
C GLU A 26 14.92 -5.79 -12.05
N ASP A 27 15.28 -6.68 -12.97
CA ASP A 27 14.78 -6.67 -14.35
C ASP A 27 13.26 -6.88 -14.42
N GLU A 28 12.71 -7.75 -13.57
CA GLU A 28 11.26 -7.97 -13.49
C GLU A 28 10.53 -6.75 -12.93
N ILE A 29 11.10 -6.13 -11.89
CA ILE A 29 10.57 -4.91 -11.28
C ILE A 29 10.57 -3.76 -12.30
N ASP A 30 11.70 -3.53 -12.95
CA ASP A 30 11.84 -2.48 -13.96
C ASP A 30 10.88 -2.71 -15.14
N SER A 31 10.75 -3.96 -15.59
CA SER A 31 9.78 -4.33 -16.64
C SER A 31 8.33 -4.01 -16.25
N VAL A 32 7.94 -4.27 -15.00
CA VAL A 32 6.59 -3.97 -14.50
C VAL A 32 6.37 -2.45 -14.44
N LEU A 33 7.31 -1.70 -13.89
CA LEU A 33 7.22 -0.24 -13.80
C LEU A 33 7.14 0.40 -15.19
N LEU A 34 8.00 0.01 -16.11
CA LEU A 34 8.01 0.54 -17.48
C LEU A 34 6.73 0.23 -18.25
N ARG A 35 6.16 -0.98 -18.09
CA ARG A 35 4.86 -1.31 -18.69
C ARG A 35 3.73 -0.44 -18.15
N ALA A 36 3.82 -0.02 -16.90
CA ALA A 36 2.88 0.91 -16.28
C ALA A 36 3.17 2.39 -16.62
N GLY A 37 4.19 2.67 -17.44
CA GLY A 37 4.64 4.01 -17.76
C GLY A 37 5.35 4.74 -16.62
N ILE A 38 5.77 4.00 -15.58
CA ILE A 38 6.46 4.55 -14.40
C ILE A 38 7.97 4.50 -14.66
N PRO A 39 8.68 5.63 -14.68
CA PRO A 39 10.14 5.65 -14.77
C PRO A 39 10.78 4.85 -13.63
N THR A 40 11.83 4.08 -13.94
CA THR A 40 12.51 3.24 -12.95
C THR A 40 13.31 4.06 -11.92
N HIS A 41 13.60 5.30 -12.25
CA HIS A 41 14.27 6.26 -11.37
C HIS A 41 13.38 7.47 -11.13
N GLY A 42 12.97 7.67 -9.90
CA GLY A 42 12.11 8.77 -9.50
C GLY A 42 11.90 8.80 -7.98
N LYS A 43 11.18 9.80 -7.53
CA LYS A 43 10.75 9.91 -6.12
C LYS A 43 9.24 9.72 -6.09
N TYR A 44 8.79 8.65 -5.47
CA TYR A 44 7.41 8.23 -5.52
C TYR A 44 6.79 8.09 -4.13
N LEU A 45 5.53 8.46 -4.01
CA LEU A 45 4.65 8.11 -2.89
C LEU A 45 3.59 7.13 -3.39
N CYS A 46 3.58 5.92 -2.84
CA CYS A 46 2.58 4.92 -3.21
C CYS A 46 1.29 5.12 -2.42
N PHE A 47 0.16 5.03 -3.10
CA PHE A 47 -1.17 4.92 -2.54
C PHE A 47 -1.75 3.55 -2.91
N ALA A 48 -1.87 2.63 -1.93
CA ALA A 48 -2.54 1.35 -2.12
C ALA A 48 -3.93 1.40 -1.46
N LEU A 49 -4.92 1.76 -2.27
CA LEU A 49 -6.27 2.08 -1.82
C LEU A 49 -7.26 0.95 -2.10
N ARG A 50 -8.38 0.98 -1.40
CA ARG A 50 -9.47 0.05 -1.59
C ARG A 50 -10.79 0.81 -1.74
N ASN A 51 -11.57 0.45 -2.75
CA ASN A 51 -12.94 0.92 -2.85
C ASN A 51 -13.78 0.24 -1.73
N TRP A 52 -14.12 1.02 -0.72
CA TRP A 52 -14.89 0.61 0.44
C TRP A 52 -16.17 1.46 0.49
N LYS A 53 -17.19 1.01 1.20
CA LYS A 53 -18.45 1.76 1.36
C LYS A 53 -18.17 3.18 1.87
N GLY A 54 -18.55 4.20 1.09
CA GLY A 54 -18.28 5.61 1.39
C GLY A 54 -16.88 6.10 0.99
N PHE A 55 -16.10 5.29 0.25
CA PHE A 55 -14.78 5.70 -0.22
C PHE A 55 -14.85 6.92 -1.16
N GLU A 56 -15.89 7.01 -1.99
CA GLU A 56 -16.07 8.12 -2.95
C GLU A 56 -16.07 9.48 -2.26
N ASP A 57 -16.71 9.58 -1.08
CA ASP A 57 -16.72 10.83 -0.28
C ASP A 57 -15.36 11.17 0.32
N LYS A 58 -14.48 10.16 0.50
CA LYS A 58 -13.14 10.32 1.06
C LYS A 58 -12.04 10.43 0.00
N ALA A 59 -12.32 10.02 -1.23
CA ALA A 59 -11.36 10.03 -2.33
C ALA A 59 -10.67 11.40 -2.54
N PRO A 60 -11.36 12.54 -2.41
CA PRO A 60 -10.72 13.87 -2.53
C PRO A 60 -9.63 14.13 -1.48
N LEU A 61 -9.70 13.50 -0.30
CA LEU A 61 -8.65 13.64 0.72
C LEU A 61 -7.32 13.00 0.27
N PHE A 62 -7.40 11.89 -0.45
CA PHE A 62 -6.21 11.26 -1.02
C PHE A 62 -5.62 12.10 -2.16
N ALA A 63 -6.46 12.74 -2.98
CA ALA A 63 -6.01 13.70 -3.97
C ALA A 63 -5.24 14.87 -3.33
N GLN A 64 -5.79 15.45 -2.25
CA GLN A 64 -5.14 16.53 -1.50
C GLN A 64 -3.80 16.08 -0.91
N ALA A 65 -3.75 14.90 -0.29
CA ALA A 65 -2.52 14.33 0.26
C ALA A 65 -1.47 14.08 -0.82
N ALA A 66 -1.88 13.55 -1.97
CA ALA A 66 -1.02 13.32 -3.13
C ALA A 66 -0.44 14.63 -3.68
N LYS A 67 -1.29 15.64 -3.86
CA LYS A 67 -0.88 16.98 -4.31
C LYS A 67 0.09 17.63 -3.32
N TYR A 68 -0.22 17.60 -2.03
CA TYR A 68 0.67 18.10 -0.97
C TYR A 68 2.04 17.42 -0.99
N ALA A 69 2.08 16.10 -1.12
CA ALA A 69 3.34 15.35 -1.17
C ALA A 69 4.17 15.70 -2.41
N TYR A 70 3.52 15.91 -3.54
CA TYR A 70 4.19 16.32 -4.77
C TYR A 70 4.75 17.74 -4.65
N GLU A 71 3.94 18.71 -4.24
CA GLU A 71 4.32 20.11 -4.18
C GLU A 71 5.36 20.40 -3.08
N THR A 72 5.29 19.69 -1.94
CA THR A 72 6.16 19.94 -0.79
C THR A 72 7.45 19.13 -0.83
N TYR A 73 7.38 17.86 -1.26
CA TYR A 73 8.50 16.92 -1.18
C TYR A 73 8.99 16.40 -2.53
N GLY A 74 8.34 16.78 -3.63
CA GLY A 74 8.66 16.29 -4.96
C GLY A 74 8.36 14.79 -5.14
N LEU A 75 7.41 14.24 -4.39
CA LEU A 75 7.02 12.84 -4.45
C LEU A 75 5.88 12.66 -5.45
N THR A 76 6.17 12.04 -6.59
CA THR A 76 5.14 11.75 -7.59
C THR A 76 4.23 10.62 -7.12
N PRO A 77 2.89 10.81 -7.08
CA PRO A 77 1.97 9.77 -6.64
C PRO A 77 1.94 8.58 -7.60
N VAL A 78 1.96 7.37 -7.02
CA VAL A 78 1.70 6.12 -7.71
C VAL A 78 0.53 5.42 -7.04
N PHE A 79 -0.57 5.23 -7.74
CA PHE A 79 -1.72 4.47 -7.25
C PHE A 79 -1.53 3.00 -7.63
N ALA A 80 -1.21 2.16 -6.64
CA ALA A 80 -0.88 0.76 -6.85
C ALA A 80 -2.03 -0.16 -6.41
N ALA A 81 -2.39 -1.11 -7.28
CA ALA A 81 -3.33 -2.17 -6.98
C ALA A 81 -2.60 -3.39 -6.38
N VAL A 82 -3.02 -3.81 -5.19
CA VAL A 82 -2.65 -5.11 -4.61
C VAL A 82 -3.59 -6.19 -5.16
N GLU A 83 -4.85 -5.84 -5.35
CA GLU A 83 -5.86 -6.66 -5.98
C GLU A 83 -6.31 -6.00 -7.29
N LYS A 84 -5.82 -6.53 -8.41
CA LYS A 84 -5.92 -5.94 -9.74
C LYS A 84 -7.34 -5.75 -10.28
N HIS A 85 -8.30 -6.51 -9.78
CA HIS A 85 -9.69 -6.42 -10.25
C HIS A 85 -10.54 -5.40 -9.48
N LEU A 86 -10.12 -5.03 -8.27
CA LEU A 86 -10.91 -4.17 -7.37
C LEU A 86 -10.24 -2.82 -7.08
N ASP A 87 -8.93 -2.80 -6.87
CA ASP A 87 -8.22 -1.62 -6.39
C ASP A 87 -8.07 -0.50 -7.42
N PRO A 88 -7.95 -0.78 -8.74
CA PRO A 88 -7.80 0.29 -9.73
C PRO A 88 -8.91 1.34 -9.69
N VAL A 89 -10.14 0.93 -9.32
CA VAL A 89 -11.27 1.86 -9.16
C VAL A 89 -10.98 2.90 -8.09
N ALA A 90 -10.47 2.46 -6.93
CA ALA A 90 -10.13 3.37 -5.83
C ALA A 90 -9.01 4.35 -6.22
N GLY A 91 -7.98 3.86 -6.92
CA GLY A 91 -6.90 4.69 -7.45
C GLY A 91 -7.41 5.77 -8.41
N ARG A 92 -8.31 5.40 -9.34
CA ARG A 92 -8.91 6.35 -10.29
C ARG A 92 -9.79 7.40 -9.59
N LEU A 93 -10.59 6.98 -8.62
CA LEU A 93 -11.39 7.90 -7.81
C LEU A 93 -10.52 8.90 -7.04
N ALA A 94 -9.47 8.41 -6.40
CA ALA A 94 -8.54 9.26 -5.65
C ALA A 94 -7.73 10.20 -6.58
N ALA A 95 -7.45 9.80 -7.82
CA ALA A 95 -6.73 10.62 -8.78
C ALA A 95 -7.66 11.55 -9.58
N ALA A 96 -8.97 11.44 -9.42
CA ALA A 96 -9.92 12.28 -10.15
C ALA A 96 -9.71 13.76 -9.83
N GLY A 97 -9.39 14.54 -10.85
CA GLY A 97 -9.12 15.98 -10.72
C GLY A 97 -7.70 16.33 -10.25
N LEU A 98 -6.78 15.38 -10.12
CA LEU A 98 -5.37 15.69 -9.91
C LEU A 98 -4.78 16.37 -11.14
N ASP A 99 -4.23 17.55 -10.93
CA ASP A 99 -3.58 18.39 -11.94
C ASP A 99 -2.03 18.29 -11.91
N ILE A 100 -1.51 17.23 -11.26
CA ILE A 100 -0.09 16.93 -11.14
C ILE A 100 0.26 15.60 -11.82
N PRO A 101 1.52 15.35 -12.21
CA PRO A 101 1.96 14.06 -12.69
C PRO A 101 1.66 12.96 -11.68
N HIS A 102 1.10 11.86 -12.15
CA HIS A 102 0.82 10.69 -11.33
C HIS A 102 0.78 9.42 -12.19
N TYR A 103 0.91 8.26 -11.58
CA TYR A 103 0.96 6.97 -12.26
C TYR A 103 -0.01 5.96 -11.64
N PHE A 104 -0.32 4.93 -12.41
CA PHE A 104 -1.12 3.80 -11.97
C PHE A 104 -0.37 2.49 -12.20
N LEU A 105 -0.24 1.69 -11.15
CA LEU A 105 0.27 0.33 -11.20
C LEU A 105 -0.90 -0.62 -10.96
N ASP A 106 -1.69 -0.89 -12.01
CA ASP A 106 -2.94 -1.66 -11.91
C ASP A 106 -2.71 -3.17 -11.84
N ASP A 107 -1.62 -3.67 -12.41
CA ASP A 107 -1.25 -5.08 -12.37
C ASP A 107 0.28 -5.23 -12.26
N ALA A 108 0.74 -5.59 -11.11
CA ALA A 108 2.13 -5.90 -10.86
C ALA A 108 2.50 -7.36 -11.23
N GLY A 109 1.52 -8.20 -11.59
CA GLY A 109 1.73 -9.58 -12.01
C GLY A 109 1.87 -10.58 -10.87
N SER A 110 2.77 -10.37 -9.92
CA SER A 110 3.04 -11.29 -8.81
C SER A 110 3.25 -10.58 -7.47
N ALA A 111 3.25 -11.33 -6.37
CA ALA A 111 3.61 -10.79 -5.06
C ALA A 111 5.05 -10.26 -5.04
N GLY A 112 6.00 -10.96 -5.65
CA GLY A 112 7.39 -10.52 -5.71
C GLY A 112 7.57 -9.22 -6.46
N THR A 113 6.84 -9.01 -7.55
CA THR A 113 6.94 -7.78 -8.35
C THR A 113 6.24 -6.60 -7.68
N ILE A 114 5.11 -6.79 -6.96
CA ILE A 114 4.52 -5.69 -6.16
C ILE A 114 5.40 -5.33 -4.98
N ILE A 115 6.02 -6.30 -4.28
CA ILE A 115 6.99 -6.06 -3.21
C ILE A 115 8.16 -5.22 -3.76
N GLY A 116 8.72 -5.62 -4.89
CA GLY A 116 9.80 -4.90 -5.54
C GLY A 116 9.40 -3.50 -6.02
N ALA A 117 8.21 -3.35 -6.58
CA ALA A 117 7.71 -2.02 -6.95
C ALA A 117 7.56 -1.10 -5.73
N LEU A 118 7.04 -1.62 -4.60
CA LEU A 118 6.95 -0.86 -3.35
C LEU A 118 8.32 -0.48 -2.79
N SER A 119 9.34 -1.34 -2.94
CA SER A 119 10.71 -1.03 -2.49
C SER A 119 11.36 0.16 -3.21
N ARG A 120 10.81 0.55 -4.38
CA ARG A 120 11.24 1.75 -5.14
C ARG A 120 10.54 3.03 -4.69
N MET A 121 9.60 2.95 -3.75
CA MET A 121 8.86 4.11 -3.23
C MET A 121 9.58 4.72 -2.02
N GLN A 122 9.45 6.02 -1.85
CA GLN A 122 9.97 6.72 -0.67
C GLN A 122 9.07 6.51 0.55
N ALA A 123 7.78 6.29 0.32
CA ALA A 123 6.82 5.94 1.36
C ALA A 123 5.58 5.27 0.76
N VAL A 124 4.80 4.61 1.61
CA VAL A 124 3.55 3.93 1.24
C VAL A 124 2.43 4.41 2.16
N VAL A 125 1.35 4.92 1.58
CA VAL A 125 0.08 5.20 2.25
C VAL A 125 -0.91 4.11 1.85
N SER A 126 -1.44 3.36 2.80
CA SER A 126 -2.25 2.21 2.41
C SER A 126 -3.45 1.93 3.32
N MET A 127 -4.56 1.57 2.66
CA MET A 127 -5.71 0.87 3.23
C MET A 127 -5.52 -0.66 3.17
N ARG A 128 -4.68 -1.16 2.26
CA ARG A 128 -4.45 -2.59 2.04
C ARG A 128 -3.43 -3.13 3.02
N LEU A 129 -3.86 -4.11 3.84
CA LEU A 129 -3.00 -4.75 4.83
C LEU A 129 -1.71 -5.30 4.21
N HIS A 130 -1.81 -6.04 3.10
CA HIS A 130 -0.62 -6.63 2.47
C HIS A 130 0.34 -5.59 1.90
N ALA A 131 -0.12 -4.43 1.41
CA ALA A 131 0.80 -3.37 1.01
C ALA A 131 1.59 -2.82 2.20
N LEU A 132 0.96 -2.71 3.39
CA LEU A 132 1.65 -2.32 4.62
C LEU A 132 2.64 -3.40 5.07
N ILE A 133 2.26 -4.68 5.00
CA ILE A 133 3.12 -5.81 5.33
C ILE A 133 4.34 -5.82 4.40
N PHE A 134 4.15 -5.68 3.10
CA PHE A 134 5.22 -5.65 2.12
C PHE A 134 6.15 -4.45 2.32
N ALA A 135 5.60 -3.24 2.53
CA ALA A 135 6.39 -2.06 2.83
C ALA A 135 7.22 -2.23 4.11
N ALA A 136 6.62 -2.76 5.18
CA ALA A 136 7.32 -3.06 6.43
C ALA A 136 8.46 -4.07 6.22
N GLY A 137 8.22 -5.15 5.48
CA GLY A 137 9.23 -6.17 5.16
C GLY A 137 10.41 -5.62 4.34
N GLN A 138 10.20 -4.56 3.58
CA GLN A 138 11.24 -3.87 2.80
C GLN A 138 11.84 -2.66 3.53
N GLY A 139 11.41 -2.38 4.77
CA GLY A 139 11.91 -1.22 5.53
C GLY A 139 11.46 0.14 4.96
N ILE A 140 10.40 0.18 4.17
CA ILE A 140 9.88 1.40 3.56
C ILE A 140 8.97 2.12 4.56
N PRO A 141 9.14 3.44 4.76
CA PRO A 141 8.23 4.25 5.57
C PRO A 141 6.77 4.06 5.13
N LEU A 142 5.88 3.89 6.10
CA LEU A 142 4.48 3.60 5.80
C LEU A 142 3.52 4.38 6.70
N ALA A 143 2.34 4.68 6.15
CA ALA A 143 1.21 5.23 6.88
C ALA A 143 -0.04 4.41 6.58
N GLY A 144 -0.69 3.93 7.62
CA GLY A 144 -1.92 3.17 7.49
C GLY A 144 -3.15 4.08 7.45
N VAL A 145 -4.11 3.72 6.60
CA VAL A 145 -5.45 4.30 6.59
C VAL A 145 -6.43 3.20 6.99
N VAL A 146 -6.91 3.32 8.21
CA VAL A 146 -7.72 2.27 8.87
C VAL A 146 -9.17 2.37 8.43
N TYR A 147 -9.68 1.30 7.86
CA TYR A 147 -11.10 1.08 7.55
C TYR A 147 -11.58 -0.26 8.15
N ASP A 148 -10.66 -1.05 8.68
CA ASP A 148 -10.86 -2.40 9.19
C ASP A 148 -9.89 -2.64 10.37
N PRO A 149 -10.33 -3.23 11.48
CA PRO A 149 -9.49 -3.47 12.66
C PRO A 149 -8.20 -4.24 12.40
N LYS A 150 -8.14 -5.08 11.37
CA LYS A 150 -6.91 -5.82 11.02
C LYS A 150 -5.76 -4.88 10.62
N VAL A 151 -6.06 -3.72 10.01
CA VAL A 151 -5.06 -2.73 9.61
C VAL A 151 -4.44 -2.09 10.85
N SER A 152 -5.28 -1.60 11.80
CA SER A 152 -4.77 -1.00 13.04
C SER A 152 -4.06 -2.03 13.92
N ALA A 153 -4.53 -3.29 13.95
CA ALA A 153 -3.87 -4.36 14.69
C ALA A 153 -2.45 -4.62 14.17
N PHE A 154 -2.27 -4.70 12.86
CA PHE A 154 -0.94 -4.86 12.25
C PHE A 154 -0.03 -3.67 12.54
N LEU A 155 -0.53 -2.42 12.38
CA LEU A 155 0.26 -1.22 12.63
C LEU A 155 0.77 -1.18 14.08
N ARG A 156 -0.09 -1.47 15.06
CA ARG A 156 0.32 -1.58 16.47
C ARG A 156 1.31 -2.72 16.69
N TYR A 157 1.13 -3.86 16.02
CA TYR A 157 2.05 -4.99 16.11
C TYR A 157 3.47 -4.62 15.69
N ILE A 158 3.65 -3.79 14.66
CA ILE A 158 4.96 -3.30 14.21
C ILE A 158 5.42 -2.01 14.94
N GLY A 159 4.71 -1.57 15.98
CA GLY A 159 5.04 -0.37 16.74
C GLY A 159 4.68 0.95 16.06
N GLN A 160 3.84 0.92 15.01
CA GLN A 160 3.33 2.12 14.34
C GLN A 160 2.01 2.55 14.98
N GLU A 161 2.07 3.59 15.82
CA GLU A 161 0.90 4.08 16.54
C GLU A 161 0.14 5.17 15.78
N GLN A 162 0.80 5.83 14.82
CA GLN A 162 0.19 6.91 14.05
C GLN A 162 -0.41 6.38 12.74
N PHE A 163 -1.72 6.47 12.66
CA PHE A 163 -2.50 6.09 11.47
C PHE A 163 -3.75 6.96 11.39
N VAL A 164 -4.33 7.04 10.19
CA VAL A 164 -5.58 7.76 9.95
C VAL A 164 -6.74 6.76 10.03
N ASP A 165 -7.77 7.08 10.81
CA ASP A 165 -9.02 6.32 10.85
C ASP A 165 -10.04 6.96 9.91
N LEU A 166 -10.68 6.16 9.05
CA LEU A 166 -11.72 6.60 8.12
C LEU A 166 -13.14 6.42 8.67
N ALA A 167 -13.29 5.78 9.84
CA ALA A 167 -14.59 5.56 10.47
C ALA A 167 -15.20 6.85 11.01
#